data_656301e8a2a2e931aca79101cb8270e8
#
_entry.id   656301e8a2a2e931aca79101cb8270e8
#
_cell.length_a   1.000
_cell.length_b   1.000
_cell.length_c   1.000
_cell.angle_alpha   90.00
_cell.angle_beta   90.00
_cell.angle_gamma   90.00
#
_symmetry.space_group_name_H-M   'P 1'
#
loop_
_entity.id
_entity.type
_entity.pdbx_description
1 polymer ?
#
loop_
_entity_poly.entity_id
_entity_poly.type
_entity_poly.pdbx_seq_one_letter_code
_entity_poly.pdbx_strand_id
1 'polypeptide(L)'
;MTYWIVEKNGHICAMKNEGQLQNLADFNNKSLLIVDDDNPFRERLARAMEKKGFEVIQAEGVKKGIDTVRAKKPGFAVVDLRLGDGNGLEVVKEIQSSNSDSRIIMLTGYGNIPTAVAAIKEGAIDYLAKPADADDVEKALLADPAKKA
;
A
#
# COMPACT_ATOMS: atom_id res chain seq x y z
N MET A 1 21.96 1.15 -11.38
CA MET A 1 22.52 0.73 -12.68
C MET A 1 21.42 0.23 -13.58
N THR A 2 21.43 0.67 -14.82
CA THR A 2 20.46 0.26 -15.82
C THR A 2 20.99 -0.94 -16.58
N TYR A 3 20.15 -1.95 -16.77
CA TYR A 3 20.52 -3.11 -17.57
C TYR A 3 19.37 -3.43 -18.54
N TRP A 4 19.65 -4.27 -19.52
CA TRP A 4 18.73 -4.52 -20.62
C TRP A 4 18.09 -5.89 -20.50
N ILE A 5 16.83 -5.96 -20.87
CA ILE A 5 16.12 -7.24 -21.00
C ILE A 5 15.50 -7.31 -22.38
N VAL A 6 15.28 -8.53 -22.84
CA VAL A 6 14.53 -8.78 -24.08
C VAL A 6 13.10 -9.13 -23.66
N GLU A 7 12.15 -8.34 -24.16
CA GLU A 7 10.75 -8.58 -23.89
C GLU A 7 10.21 -9.72 -24.76
N LYS A 8 9.02 -10.20 -24.41
CA LYS A 8 8.40 -11.32 -25.10
C LYS A 8 8.20 -11.11 -26.61
N ASN A 9 8.08 -9.86 -27.01
CA ASN A 9 7.91 -9.50 -28.43
C ASN A 9 9.25 -9.32 -29.16
N GLY A 10 10.35 -9.62 -28.51
CA GLY A 10 11.67 -9.46 -29.12
C GLY A 10 12.30 -8.09 -28.95
N HIS A 11 11.60 -7.16 -28.35
CA HIS A 11 12.14 -5.83 -28.10
C HIS A 11 13.12 -5.86 -26.93
N ILE A 12 14.14 -5.03 -27.01
CA ILE A 12 15.09 -4.84 -25.93
C ILE A 12 14.76 -3.55 -25.21
N CYS A 13 14.48 -3.66 -23.92
CA CYS A 13 14.11 -2.52 -23.09
C CYS A 13 15.10 -2.34 -21.96
N ALA A 14 15.35 -1.09 -21.58
CA ALA A 14 16.14 -0.82 -20.39
C ALA A 14 15.35 -1.21 -19.17
N MET A 15 15.93 -2.03 -18.31
CA MET A 15 15.35 -2.34 -17.02
C MET A 15 15.55 -1.18 -16.07
N LYS A 16 14.58 -1.01 -15.16
CA LYS A 16 14.73 -0.04 -14.10
C LYS A 16 15.86 -0.44 -13.17
N ASN A 17 16.56 0.55 -12.66
CA ASN A 17 17.60 0.32 -11.66
C ASN A 17 16.99 -0.23 -10.38
N GLU A 18 17.83 -0.92 -9.61
CA GLU A 18 17.42 -1.34 -8.28
C GLU A 18 17.02 -0.12 -7.44
N GLY A 19 15.93 -0.26 -6.70
CA GLY A 19 15.40 0.80 -5.86
C GLY A 19 14.60 1.85 -6.60
N GLN A 20 14.48 1.76 -7.91
CA GLN A 20 13.60 2.67 -8.64
C GLN A 20 12.15 2.35 -8.35
N LEU A 21 11.31 3.40 -8.32
CA LEU A 21 9.89 3.24 -8.17
C LEU A 21 9.28 2.70 -9.45
N GLN A 22 8.30 1.82 -9.30
CA GLN A 22 7.45 1.46 -10.40
C GLN A 22 6.49 2.63 -10.66
N ASN A 23 6.04 2.75 -11.88
CA ASN A 23 5.07 3.79 -12.23
C ASN A 23 3.66 3.25 -11.98
N LEU A 24 2.77 4.07 -11.43
CA LEU A 24 1.39 3.68 -11.21
C LEU A 24 0.72 3.22 -12.50
N ALA A 25 1.09 3.81 -13.64
CA ALA A 25 0.55 3.41 -14.94
C ALA A 25 0.85 1.95 -15.30
N ASP A 26 1.86 1.35 -14.66
CA ASP A 26 2.22 -0.06 -14.90
C ASP A 26 1.25 -1.04 -14.22
N PHE A 27 0.37 -0.56 -13.38
CA PHE A 27 -0.57 -1.39 -12.64
C PHE A 27 -1.96 -1.34 -13.28
N ASN A 28 -2.60 -2.50 -13.41
CA ASN A 28 -3.96 -2.58 -13.94
C ASN A 28 -5.00 -2.15 -12.92
N ASN A 29 -4.77 -2.49 -11.66
CA ASN A 29 -5.68 -2.14 -10.58
C ASN A 29 -5.08 -0.99 -9.76
N LYS A 30 -5.62 0.21 -9.96
CA LYS A 30 -5.14 1.44 -9.31
C LYS A 30 -5.95 1.81 -8.08
N SER A 31 -6.85 0.93 -7.64
CA SER A 31 -7.66 1.20 -6.46
C SER A 31 -6.81 1.15 -5.20
N LEU A 32 -6.96 2.15 -4.38
CA LEU A 32 -6.24 2.30 -3.12
C LEU A 32 -7.23 2.42 -1.98
N LEU A 33 -7.17 1.48 -1.06
CA LEU A 33 -7.94 1.55 0.18
C LEU A 33 -7.11 2.23 1.25
N ILE A 34 -7.66 3.28 1.87
CA ILE A 34 -7.04 3.94 3.01
C ILE A 34 -7.92 3.67 4.24
N VAL A 35 -7.35 2.97 5.22
CA VAL A 35 -8.05 2.64 6.46
C VAL A 35 -7.40 3.40 7.60
N ASP A 36 -8.11 4.36 8.17
CA ASP A 36 -7.62 5.18 9.28
C ASP A 36 -8.82 5.81 9.99
N ASP A 37 -8.84 5.78 11.31
CA ASP A 37 -9.93 6.38 12.09
C ASP A 37 -9.73 7.88 12.33
N ASP A 38 -8.59 8.43 11.97
CA ASP A 38 -8.36 9.88 11.99
C ASP A 38 -8.93 10.48 10.71
N ASN A 39 -10.13 11.01 10.79
CA ASN A 39 -10.85 11.52 9.62
C ASN A 39 -10.09 12.62 8.88
N PRO A 40 -9.59 13.68 9.55
CA PRO A 40 -8.87 14.73 8.84
C PRO A 40 -7.62 14.22 8.11
N PHE A 41 -6.85 13.36 8.76
CA PHE A 41 -5.66 12.79 8.14
C PHE A 41 -6.03 11.91 6.95
N ARG A 42 -7.00 11.01 7.13
CA ARG A 42 -7.44 10.09 6.08
C ARG A 42 -7.94 10.86 4.85
N GLU A 43 -8.77 11.87 5.06
CA GLU A 43 -9.33 12.65 3.95
C GLU A 43 -8.27 13.44 3.21
N ARG A 44 -7.32 14.01 3.93
CA ARG A 44 -6.21 14.75 3.33
C ARG A 44 -5.33 13.84 2.50
N LEU A 45 -4.99 12.69 3.05
CA LEU A 45 -4.18 11.70 2.33
C LEU A 45 -4.94 11.20 1.09
N ALA A 46 -6.24 10.93 1.22
CA ALA A 46 -7.07 10.48 0.11
C ALA A 46 -7.04 11.47 -1.05
N ARG A 47 -7.24 12.75 -0.75
CA ARG A 47 -7.21 13.78 -1.80
C ARG A 47 -5.85 13.87 -2.49
N ALA A 48 -4.77 13.77 -1.70
CA ALA A 48 -3.43 13.83 -2.27
C ALA A 48 -3.15 12.62 -3.16
N MET A 49 -3.59 11.43 -2.75
CA MET A 49 -3.37 10.22 -3.54
C MET A 49 -4.23 10.21 -4.81
N GLU A 50 -5.43 10.77 -4.76
CA GLU A 50 -6.27 10.93 -5.94
C GLU A 50 -5.59 11.79 -7.00
N LYS A 51 -4.92 12.85 -6.57
CA LYS A 51 -4.15 13.72 -7.48
C LYS A 51 -2.99 12.99 -8.14
N LYS A 52 -2.51 11.93 -7.51
CA LYS A 52 -1.42 11.12 -8.04
C LYS A 52 -1.91 10.04 -9.00
N GLY A 53 -3.23 9.88 -9.15
CA GLY A 53 -3.82 8.93 -10.08
C GLY A 53 -4.44 7.69 -9.46
N PHE A 54 -4.39 7.55 -8.15
CA PHE A 54 -5.04 6.41 -7.49
C PHE A 54 -6.55 6.60 -7.44
N GLU A 55 -7.27 5.50 -7.52
CA GLU A 55 -8.71 5.46 -7.29
C GLU A 55 -8.93 5.14 -5.82
N VAL A 56 -9.15 6.16 -5.01
CA VAL A 56 -9.12 6.04 -3.56
C VAL A 56 -10.48 5.64 -2.99
N ILE A 57 -10.46 4.68 -2.07
CA ILE A 57 -11.60 4.26 -1.27
C ILE A 57 -11.20 4.43 0.19
N GLN A 58 -12.07 5.02 0.99
CA GLN A 58 -11.78 5.29 2.39
C GLN A 58 -12.60 4.39 3.30
N ALA A 59 -11.98 3.95 4.39
CA ALA A 59 -12.66 3.23 5.46
C ALA A 59 -12.15 3.75 6.80
N GLU A 60 -13.04 3.89 7.76
CA GLU A 60 -12.72 4.51 9.05
C GLU A 60 -12.33 3.50 10.14
N GLY A 61 -12.42 2.21 9.85
CA GLY A 61 -12.12 1.18 10.83
C GLY A 61 -11.97 -0.20 10.22
N VAL A 62 -11.77 -1.18 11.09
CA VAL A 62 -11.53 -2.58 10.69
C VAL A 62 -12.72 -3.14 9.94
N LYS A 63 -13.92 -3.02 10.49
CA LYS A 63 -15.11 -3.61 9.88
C LYS A 63 -15.34 -3.07 8.48
N LYS A 64 -15.33 -1.76 8.35
CA LYS A 64 -15.54 -1.11 7.06
C LYS A 64 -14.42 -1.44 6.08
N GLY A 65 -13.19 -1.52 6.58
CA GLY A 65 -12.05 -1.92 5.78
C GLY A 65 -12.21 -3.33 5.22
N ILE A 66 -12.59 -4.27 6.07
CA ILE A 66 -12.80 -5.66 5.64
C ILE A 66 -13.94 -5.76 4.64
N ASP A 67 -15.06 -5.09 4.89
CA ASP A 67 -16.19 -5.09 3.97
C ASP A 67 -15.79 -4.52 2.61
N THR A 68 -14.99 -3.46 2.60
CA THR A 68 -14.50 -2.86 1.36
C THR A 68 -13.55 -3.80 0.62
N VAL A 69 -12.66 -4.48 1.34
CA VAL A 69 -11.75 -5.44 0.73
C VAL A 69 -12.53 -6.54 0.01
N ARG A 70 -13.55 -7.06 0.65
CA ARG A 70 -14.38 -8.14 0.07
C ARG A 70 -15.14 -7.69 -1.16
N ALA A 71 -15.60 -6.42 -1.16
CA ALA A 71 -16.41 -5.88 -2.25
C ALA A 71 -15.57 -5.39 -3.42
N LYS A 72 -14.43 -4.77 -3.16
CA LYS A 72 -13.65 -4.01 -4.16
C LYS A 72 -12.31 -4.62 -4.52
N LYS A 73 -11.75 -5.47 -3.69
CA LYS A 73 -10.43 -6.10 -3.89
C LYS A 73 -9.37 -5.08 -4.34
N PRO A 74 -9.02 -4.12 -3.48
CA PRO A 74 -8.12 -3.04 -3.88
C PRO A 74 -6.72 -3.56 -4.24
N GLY A 75 -6.08 -2.90 -5.21
CA GLY A 75 -4.72 -3.24 -5.62
C GLY A 75 -3.67 -2.68 -4.68
N PHE A 76 -4.02 -1.63 -3.94
CA PHE A 76 -3.15 -0.97 -2.97
C PHE A 76 -3.91 -0.73 -1.69
N ALA A 77 -3.20 -0.72 -0.58
CA ALA A 77 -3.82 -0.37 0.70
C ALA A 77 -2.83 0.34 1.61
N VAL A 78 -3.35 1.33 2.33
CA VAL A 78 -2.65 2.00 3.42
C VAL A 78 -3.51 1.80 4.65
N VAL A 79 -2.99 1.12 5.65
CA VAL A 79 -3.78 0.69 6.81
C VAL A 79 -3.10 1.19 8.10
N ASP A 80 -3.85 1.95 8.89
CA ASP A 80 -3.40 2.34 10.22
C ASP A 80 -3.39 1.12 11.12
N LEU A 81 -2.34 0.95 11.90
CA LEU A 81 -2.19 -0.16 12.81
C LEU A 81 -3.23 -0.15 13.91
N ARG A 82 -3.49 1.02 14.49
CA ARG A 82 -4.46 1.18 15.57
C ARG A 82 -5.74 1.83 15.06
N LEU A 83 -6.82 1.08 15.13
CA LEU A 83 -8.13 1.55 14.73
C LEU A 83 -9.07 1.50 15.93
N GLY A 84 -10.08 2.35 15.94
CA GLY A 84 -11.01 2.43 17.08
C GLY A 84 -11.73 1.13 17.38
N ASP A 85 -11.97 0.30 16.37
CA ASP A 85 -12.68 -0.96 16.50
C ASP A 85 -11.77 -2.20 16.36
N GLY A 86 -10.45 -2.03 16.42
CA GLY A 86 -9.55 -3.17 16.38
C GLY A 86 -8.18 -2.85 15.87
N ASN A 87 -7.53 -3.85 15.32
CA ASN A 87 -6.16 -3.78 14.85
C ASN A 87 -6.11 -3.87 13.33
N GLY A 88 -5.33 -3.00 12.70
CA GLY A 88 -5.16 -2.99 11.24
C GLY A 88 -4.63 -4.30 10.66
N LEU A 89 -3.99 -5.14 11.47
CA LEU A 89 -3.54 -6.46 11.01
C LEU A 89 -4.69 -7.31 10.49
N GLU A 90 -5.88 -7.15 11.05
CA GLU A 90 -7.06 -7.90 10.60
C GLU A 90 -7.43 -7.52 9.17
N VAL A 91 -7.27 -6.24 8.83
CA VAL A 91 -7.50 -5.76 7.45
C VAL A 91 -6.43 -6.31 6.52
N VAL A 92 -5.16 -6.30 6.95
CA VAL A 92 -4.06 -6.84 6.15
C VAL A 92 -4.29 -8.31 5.83
N LYS A 93 -4.71 -9.10 6.81
CA LYS A 93 -4.99 -10.53 6.61
C LYS A 93 -6.11 -10.74 5.60
N GLU A 94 -7.15 -9.92 5.67
CA GLU A 94 -8.27 -10.02 4.74
C GLU A 94 -7.83 -9.66 3.32
N ILE A 95 -7.02 -8.62 3.16
CA ILE A 95 -6.48 -8.24 1.85
C ILE A 95 -5.65 -9.37 1.28
N GLN A 96 -4.75 -9.92 2.09
CA GLN A 96 -3.85 -10.97 1.65
C GLN A 96 -4.61 -12.23 1.21
N SER A 97 -5.70 -12.55 1.90
CA SER A 97 -6.56 -13.69 1.54
C SER A 97 -7.34 -13.45 0.26
N SER A 98 -7.79 -12.21 0.05
CA SER A 98 -8.64 -11.86 -1.09
C SER A 98 -7.85 -11.56 -2.35
N ASN A 99 -6.68 -10.96 -2.21
CA ASN A 99 -5.85 -10.55 -3.34
C ASN A 99 -4.39 -10.48 -2.88
N SER A 100 -3.67 -11.57 -3.06
CA SER A 100 -2.28 -11.68 -2.60
C SER A 100 -1.32 -10.75 -3.37
N ASP A 101 -1.76 -10.19 -4.50
CA ASP A 101 -0.95 -9.24 -5.26
C ASP A 101 -1.10 -7.80 -4.77
N SER A 102 -2.00 -7.57 -3.85
CA SER A 102 -2.22 -6.24 -3.27
C SER A 102 -0.95 -5.74 -2.57
N ARG A 103 -0.66 -4.47 -2.76
CA ARG A 103 0.49 -3.83 -2.15
C ARG A 103 0.01 -3.05 -0.93
N ILE A 104 0.49 -3.45 0.23
CA ILE A 104 -0.03 -2.97 1.52
C ILE A 104 1.07 -2.26 2.28
N ILE A 105 0.80 -1.04 2.71
CA ILE A 105 1.68 -0.27 3.60
C ILE A 105 0.94 -0.07 4.92
N MET A 106 1.62 -0.37 6.01
CA MET A 106 1.09 -0.08 7.34
C MET A 106 1.52 1.31 7.78
N LEU A 107 0.60 2.03 8.40
CA LEU A 107 0.94 3.26 9.12
C LEU A 107 1.01 2.94 10.60
N THR A 108 2.08 3.36 11.25
CA THR A 108 2.29 3.05 12.65
C THR A 108 2.58 4.33 13.43
N GLY A 109 1.96 4.46 14.57
CA GLY A 109 2.31 5.50 15.51
C GLY A 109 3.58 5.14 16.26
N TYR A 110 3.95 6.03 17.16
CA TYR A 110 5.17 5.90 17.93
C TYR A 110 5.17 4.60 18.77
N GLY A 111 6.25 3.86 18.71
CA GLY A 111 6.43 2.70 19.60
C GLY A 111 5.82 1.38 19.12
N ASN A 112 5.29 1.33 17.90
CA ASN A 112 4.61 0.14 17.40
C ASN A 112 5.42 -0.68 16.39
N ILE A 113 6.74 -0.58 16.43
CA ILE A 113 7.62 -1.28 15.48
C ILE A 113 7.44 -2.81 15.53
N PRO A 114 7.37 -3.48 16.68
CA PRO A 114 7.17 -4.93 16.68
C PRO A 114 5.89 -5.38 15.98
N THR A 115 4.81 -4.62 16.14
CA THR A 115 3.54 -4.94 15.47
C THR A 115 3.62 -4.67 13.96
N ALA A 116 4.34 -3.62 13.56
CA ALA A 116 4.59 -3.34 12.15
C ALA A 116 5.39 -4.46 11.48
N VAL A 117 6.38 -5.01 12.18
CA VAL A 117 7.15 -6.16 11.69
C VAL A 117 6.23 -7.36 11.51
N ALA A 118 5.30 -7.59 12.46
CA ALA A 118 4.32 -8.67 12.32
C ALA A 118 3.44 -8.47 11.09
N ALA A 119 3.08 -7.23 10.77
CA ALA A 119 2.29 -6.91 9.58
C ALA A 119 3.01 -7.30 8.29
N ILE A 120 4.33 -7.10 8.23
CA ILE A 120 5.13 -7.50 7.08
C ILE A 120 5.07 -9.01 6.89
N LYS A 121 5.12 -9.78 7.97
CA LYS A 121 4.98 -11.24 7.91
C LYS A 121 3.61 -11.67 7.44
N GLU A 122 2.58 -10.85 7.62
CA GLU A 122 1.21 -11.15 7.17
C GLU A 122 0.95 -10.65 5.75
N GLY A 123 1.93 -10.04 5.09
CA GLY A 123 1.80 -9.66 3.70
C GLY A 123 1.97 -8.18 3.38
N ALA A 124 2.15 -7.32 4.37
CA ALA A 124 2.46 -5.92 4.10
C ALA A 124 3.86 -5.81 3.51
N ILE A 125 4.04 -4.91 2.55
CA ILE A 125 5.35 -4.75 1.91
C ILE A 125 6.27 -3.83 2.71
N ASP A 126 5.70 -2.95 3.52
CA ASP A 126 6.50 -2.03 4.34
C ASP A 126 5.60 -1.36 5.38
N TYR A 127 6.21 -0.55 6.24
CA TYR A 127 5.49 0.32 7.16
C TYR A 127 6.10 1.71 7.15
N LEU A 128 5.31 2.71 7.51
CA LEU A 128 5.75 4.09 7.64
C LEU A 128 5.29 4.63 8.98
N ALA A 129 6.15 5.42 9.62
CA ALA A 129 5.78 6.08 10.87
C ALA A 129 4.91 7.30 10.57
N LYS A 130 3.89 7.51 11.39
CA LYS A 130 3.09 8.73 11.33
C LYS A 130 3.85 9.88 11.99
N PRO A 131 3.75 11.11 11.49
CA PRO A 131 2.99 11.49 10.28
C PRO A 131 3.72 11.13 9.00
N ALA A 132 3.00 10.57 8.05
CA ALA A 132 3.55 10.23 6.74
C ALA A 132 2.89 11.12 5.69
N ASP A 133 3.68 11.65 4.77
CA ASP A 133 3.11 12.45 3.70
C ASP A 133 2.79 11.59 2.47
N ALA A 134 2.02 12.18 1.55
CA ALA A 134 1.57 11.45 0.37
C ALA A 134 2.71 11.00 -0.53
N ASP A 135 3.81 11.76 -0.60
CA ASP A 135 4.96 11.38 -1.41
C ASP A 135 5.66 10.15 -0.84
N ASP A 136 5.80 10.07 0.48
CA ASP A 136 6.40 8.90 1.14
C ASP A 136 5.50 7.67 0.96
N VAL A 137 4.19 7.85 1.06
CA VAL A 137 3.22 6.76 0.86
C VAL A 137 3.30 6.26 -0.58
N GLU A 138 3.32 7.15 -1.55
CA GLU A 138 3.43 6.77 -2.95
C GLU A 138 4.71 5.99 -3.22
N LYS A 139 5.83 6.47 -2.73
CA LYS A 139 7.13 5.78 -2.90
C LYS A 139 7.08 4.37 -2.32
N ALA A 140 6.52 4.23 -1.14
CA ALA A 140 6.44 2.93 -0.49
C ALA A 140 5.50 1.97 -1.24
N LEU A 141 4.37 2.47 -1.71
CA LEU A 141 3.40 1.65 -2.45
C LEU A 141 3.96 1.18 -3.80
N LEU A 142 4.75 2.00 -4.46
CA LEU A 142 5.26 1.71 -5.80
C LEU A 142 6.67 1.13 -5.81
N ALA A 143 7.31 1.01 -4.67
CA ALA A 143 8.64 0.43 -4.58
C ALA A 143 8.60 -1.05 -4.93
N ASP A 144 9.66 -1.53 -5.55
CA ASP A 144 9.80 -2.96 -5.83
C ASP A 144 10.17 -3.71 -4.54
N PRO A 145 9.27 -4.52 -3.98
CA PRO A 145 9.57 -5.22 -2.72
C PRO A 145 10.76 -6.17 -2.83
N ALA A 146 11.04 -6.69 -4.02
CA ALA A 146 12.16 -7.60 -4.22
C ALA A 146 13.51 -6.91 -4.05
N LYS A 147 13.55 -5.59 -4.06
CA LYS A 147 14.78 -4.81 -3.90
C LYS A 147 15.03 -4.34 -2.48
N LYS A 148 14.12 -4.65 -1.57
CA LYS A 148 14.31 -4.36 -0.17
C LYS A 148 15.06 -5.50 0.48
N ALA A 149 16.28 -5.31 0.71
CA ALA A 149 17.11 -6.31 1.37
C ALA A 149 17.11 -6.07 2.87
#